data_0047c01d09a01e92344cdde7f727e97b
#
_entry.id   0047c01d09a01e92344cdde7f727e97b
#
_cell.length_a   1.000
_cell.length_b   1.000
_cell.length_c   1.000
_cell.angle_alpha   90.00
_cell.angle_beta   90.00
_cell.angle_gamma   90.00
#
_symmetry.space_group_name_H-M   'P 1'
#
loop_
_entity.id
_entity.type
_entity.pdbx_description
1 polymer ?
#
loop_
_entity_poly.entity_id
_entity_poly.type
_entity_poly.pdbx_seq_one_letter_code
_entity_poly.pdbx_strand_id
1 'polypeptide(L)'
;SRGLGDVYKRQRGIIAKNLVTGELERFTANAVVIATGGYGNAYFLSTNAMGCNCTAAIQCYRKGAYMANPSYVQIHPTCIPVHGDKQSKLTLMSESLRNDGRIWVPKKLEDAKALQAGTKKGSDIPEEDRDYYLERRYPAFGNLVPRDVASRAAKERCDHGFGVNNTGLAVFLD
;
A
#
# COMPACT_ATOMS: atom_id res chain seq x y z
N SER A 1 18.45 17.54 -1.46
CA SER A 1 19.59 17.83 -2.36
C SER A 1 19.15 18.79 -3.47
N ARG A 2 20.00 19.76 -3.78
CA ARG A 2 19.83 20.63 -4.95
C ARG A 2 20.70 20.08 -6.07
N GLY A 3 20.10 19.72 -7.21
CA GLY A 3 20.86 19.26 -8.36
C GLY A 3 21.70 20.36 -9.00
N LEU A 4 22.85 19.99 -9.58
CA LEU A 4 23.65 20.85 -10.41
C LEU A 4 23.10 20.83 -11.83
N GLY A 5 22.54 21.94 -12.29
CA GLY A 5 22.05 22.10 -13.64
C GLY A 5 22.91 23.10 -14.46
N ASP A 6 22.87 22.97 -15.76
CA ASP A 6 23.44 23.98 -16.69
C ASP A 6 22.37 25.01 -17.14
N VAL A 7 22.76 25.95 -17.97
CA VAL A 7 21.87 26.99 -18.51
C VAL A 7 20.70 26.45 -19.34
N TYR A 8 20.78 25.19 -19.81
CA TYR A 8 19.73 24.48 -20.52
C TYR A 8 18.87 23.63 -19.58
N LYS A 9 19.01 23.80 -18.25
CA LYS A 9 18.30 23.06 -17.20
C LYS A 9 18.61 21.54 -17.18
N ARG A 10 19.74 21.13 -17.78
CA ARG A 10 20.20 19.73 -17.70
C ARG A 10 20.87 19.47 -16.38
N GLN A 11 20.54 18.36 -15.74
CA GLN A 11 21.18 17.95 -14.50
C GLN A 11 22.63 17.52 -14.76
N ARG A 12 23.55 18.02 -13.94
CA ARG A 12 24.99 17.74 -14.05
C ARG A 12 25.56 17.04 -12.84
N GLY A 13 24.73 16.66 -11.89
CA GLY A 13 25.13 16.00 -10.67
C GLY A 13 24.24 16.32 -9.49
N ILE A 14 24.73 16.01 -8.31
CA ILE A 14 24.04 16.27 -7.04
C ILE A 14 24.97 17.01 -6.08
N ILE A 15 24.36 17.72 -5.13
CA ILE A 15 25.03 18.22 -3.94
C ILE A 15 24.46 17.43 -2.75
N ALA A 16 25.33 16.77 -2.01
CA ALA A 16 25.00 16.04 -0.82
C ALA A 16 25.61 16.70 0.43
N LYS A 17 24.95 16.53 1.57
CA LYS A 17 25.52 16.88 2.86
C LYS A 17 26.02 15.61 3.53
N ASN A 18 27.29 15.58 3.87
CA ASN A 18 27.86 14.53 4.70
C ASN A 18 27.26 14.65 6.10
N LEU A 19 26.58 13.61 6.56
CA LEU A 19 25.89 13.66 7.87
C LEU A 19 26.86 13.51 9.06
N VAL A 20 28.07 13.02 8.82
CA VAL A 20 29.08 12.88 9.87
C VAL A 20 29.89 14.18 10.04
N THR A 21 30.38 14.76 8.93
CA THR A 21 31.23 15.97 8.96
C THR A 21 30.42 17.26 8.87
N GLY A 22 29.18 17.20 8.33
CA GLY A 22 28.35 18.38 8.06
C GLY A 22 28.70 19.11 6.77
N GLU A 23 29.76 18.71 6.06
CA GLU A 23 30.23 19.34 4.85
C GLU A 23 29.37 19.10 3.65
N LEU A 24 29.37 20.04 2.69
CA LEU A 24 28.66 19.91 1.41
C LEU A 24 29.63 19.39 0.35
N GLU A 25 29.27 18.25 -0.22
CA GLU A 25 30.04 17.56 -1.25
C GLU A 25 29.32 17.65 -2.61
N ARG A 26 30.10 17.77 -3.70
CA ARG A 26 29.57 17.81 -5.07
C ARG A 26 29.92 16.52 -5.80
N PHE A 27 28.93 15.88 -6.36
CA PHE A 27 29.11 14.71 -7.21
C PHE A 27 28.63 15.03 -8.62
N THR A 28 29.56 15.13 -9.55
CA THR A 28 29.26 15.41 -10.97
C THR A 28 28.94 14.11 -11.70
N ALA A 29 27.96 14.17 -12.62
CA ALA A 29 27.55 13.02 -13.41
C ALA A 29 26.94 13.46 -14.74
N ASN A 30 27.05 12.61 -15.75
CA ASN A 30 26.40 12.83 -17.06
C ASN A 30 24.89 12.60 -17.00
N ALA A 31 24.41 11.80 -16.06
CA ALA A 31 23.00 11.56 -15.79
C ALA A 31 22.75 11.46 -14.30
N VAL A 32 21.56 11.85 -13.85
CA VAL A 32 21.12 11.76 -12.46
C VAL A 32 19.79 11.01 -12.43
N VAL A 33 19.73 9.91 -11.68
CA VAL A 33 18.50 9.13 -11.46
C VAL A 33 17.88 9.58 -10.15
N ILE A 34 16.61 9.99 -10.21
CA ILE A 34 15.79 10.30 -9.04
C ILE A 34 15.03 9.05 -8.64
N ALA A 35 15.49 8.39 -7.59
CA ALA A 35 14.92 7.14 -7.08
C ALA A 35 14.55 7.29 -5.58
N THR A 36 13.79 8.33 -5.25
CA THR A 36 13.50 8.77 -3.87
C THR A 36 12.22 8.16 -3.29
N GLY A 37 11.71 7.10 -3.89
CA GLY A 37 10.47 6.46 -3.48
C GLY A 37 9.23 7.19 -3.95
N GLY A 38 8.07 6.66 -3.55
CA GLY A 38 6.77 7.17 -3.95
C GLY A 38 6.24 8.30 -3.06
N TYR A 39 4.97 8.61 -3.25
CA TYR A 39 4.25 9.65 -2.50
C TYR A 39 3.05 9.07 -1.71
N GLY A 40 3.17 7.83 -1.26
CA GLY A 40 2.11 7.14 -0.52
C GLY A 40 1.61 7.91 0.71
N ASN A 41 2.48 8.70 1.36
CA ASN A 41 2.12 9.52 2.51
C ASN A 41 1.28 10.76 2.17
N ALA A 42 0.92 10.98 0.89
CA ALA A 42 -0.16 11.89 0.51
C ALA A 42 -1.54 11.32 0.84
N TYR A 43 -1.64 10.03 1.09
CA TYR A 43 -2.88 9.32 1.42
C TYR A 43 -2.89 8.92 2.89
N PHE A 44 -4.09 8.80 3.44
CA PHE A 44 -4.28 8.25 4.77
C PHE A 44 -3.91 6.76 4.80
N LEU A 45 -3.10 6.34 5.78
CA LEU A 45 -2.63 4.97 5.98
C LEU A 45 -1.88 4.38 4.77
N SER A 46 -0.76 4.97 4.44
CA SER A 46 0.17 4.44 3.44
C SER A 46 0.95 3.23 3.97
N THR A 47 1.34 2.34 3.06
CA THR A 47 2.32 1.27 3.32
C THR A 47 3.77 1.74 3.12
N ASN A 48 3.99 2.93 2.55
CA ASN A 48 5.32 3.49 2.37
C ASN A 48 5.93 3.97 3.70
N ALA A 49 7.25 4.00 3.76
CA ALA A 49 7.96 4.64 4.87
C ALA A 49 7.59 6.13 4.99
N MET A 50 7.60 6.67 6.20
CA MET A 50 7.18 8.06 6.48
C MET A 50 7.99 9.11 5.71
N GLY A 51 9.23 8.80 5.32
CA GLY A 51 10.06 9.66 4.48
C GLY A 51 9.63 9.73 3.00
N CYS A 52 8.72 8.86 2.54
CA CYS A 52 8.20 8.84 1.17
C CYS A 52 7.11 9.91 0.99
N ASN A 53 7.49 11.18 0.98
CA ASN A 53 6.60 12.34 0.97
C ASN A 53 6.65 13.15 -0.33
N CYS A 54 7.24 12.60 -1.38
CA CYS A 54 7.35 13.22 -2.72
C CYS A 54 8.19 14.52 -2.80
N THR A 55 8.82 14.99 -1.72
CA THR A 55 9.50 16.29 -1.70
C THR A 55 10.54 16.44 -2.81
N ALA A 56 11.38 15.42 -3.01
CA ALA A 56 12.43 15.47 -4.05
C ALA A 56 11.85 15.45 -5.47
N ALA A 57 10.87 14.57 -5.73
CA ALA A 57 10.22 14.47 -7.04
C ALA A 57 9.47 15.76 -7.41
N ILE A 58 8.77 16.37 -6.46
CA ILE A 58 8.07 17.66 -6.67
C ILE A 58 9.04 18.79 -6.94
N GLN A 59 10.21 18.81 -6.32
CA GLN A 59 11.23 19.83 -6.63
C GLN A 59 11.75 19.68 -8.06
N CYS A 60 11.93 18.46 -8.54
CA CYS A 60 12.28 18.21 -9.95
C CYS A 60 11.17 18.65 -10.90
N TYR A 61 9.93 18.30 -10.60
CA TYR A 61 8.75 18.74 -11.38
C TYR A 61 8.66 20.26 -11.48
N ARG A 62 8.79 20.99 -10.36
CA ARG A 62 8.80 22.46 -10.34
C ARG A 62 9.95 23.07 -11.15
N LYS A 63 10.98 22.30 -11.43
CA LYS A 63 12.12 22.69 -12.27
C LYS A 63 11.95 22.25 -13.74
N GLY A 64 10.80 21.72 -14.11
CA GLY A 64 10.45 21.38 -15.49
C GLY A 64 10.61 19.90 -15.86
N ALA A 65 10.82 19.00 -14.89
CA ALA A 65 10.74 17.57 -15.14
C ALA A 65 9.28 17.15 -15.36
N TYR A 66 9.05 16.22 -16.30
CA TYR A 66 7.72 15.68 -16.54
C TYR A 66 7.37 14.59 -15.52
N MET A 67 6.10 14.47 -15.18
CA MET A 67 5.53 13.34 -14.48
C MET A 67 4.66 12.51 -15.42
N ALA A 68 4.82 11.21 -15.41
CA ALA A 68 3.98 10.28 -16.15
C ALA A 68 2.94 9.65 -15.21
N ASN A 69 1.67 9.70 -15.60
CA ASN A 69 0.55 9.04 -14.92
C ASN A 69 0.52 9.27 -13.39
N PRO A 70 0.57 10.51 -12.88
CA PRO A 70 0.71 10.79 -11.45
C PRO A 70 -0.52 10.35 -10.62
N SER A 71 -1.65 10.10 -11.26
CA SER A 71 -2.87 9.60 -10.62
C SER A 71 -2.90 8.07 -10.45
N TYR A 72 -1.97 7.35 -11.06
CA TYR A 72 -1.91 5.90 -10.91
C TYR A 72 -1.18 5.53 -9.64
N VAL A 73 -1.94 5.02 -8.69
CA VAL A 73 -1.45 4.59 -7.37
C VAL A 73 -1.51 3.08 -7.27
N GLN A 74 -0.41 2.45 -6.88
CA GLN A 74 -0.40 1.03 -6.61
C GLN A 74 -0.98 0.77 -5.22
N ILE A 75 -1.97 -0.12 -5.15
CA ILE A 75 -2.56 -0.60 -3.90
C ILE A 75 -1.89 -1.93 -3.52
N HIS A 76 -1.57 -2.09 -2.23
CA HIS A 76 -1.06 -3.33 -1.68
C HIS A 76 -2.16 -4.01 -0.85
N PRO A 77 -2.82 -5.08 -1.35
CA PRO A 77 -3.98 -5.68 -0.68
C PRO A 77 -3.61 -6.53 0.53
N THR A 78 -2.33 -6.93 0.66
CA THR A 78 -1.85 -7.83 1.70
C THR A 78 -1.23 -7.03 2.84
N CYS A 79 -2.08 -6.38 3.62
CA CYS A 79 -1.68 -5.53 4.75
C CYS A 79 -2.36 -6.01 6.03
N ILE A 80 -1.64 -5.91 7.17
CA ILE A 80 -2.24 -6.09 8.48
C ILE A 80 -3.06 -4.84 8.81
N PRO A 81 -4.31 -4.98 9.29
CA PRO A 81 -5.13 -3.85 9.73
C PRO A 81 -4.44 -3.03 10.81
N VAL A 82 -4.82 -1.76 10.93
CA VAL A 82 -4.31 -0.87 11.97
C VAL A 82 -4.72 -1.38 13.34
N HIS A 83 -3.76 -1.43 14.25
CA HIS A 83 -3.95 -1.74 15.67
C HIS A 83 -3.53 -0.56 16.53
N GLY A 84 -4.50 0.07 17.16
CA GLY A 84 -4.28 1.15 18.11
C GLY A 84 -3.82 2.48 17.50
N ASP A 85 -3.75 3.49 18.31
CA ASP A 85 -3.56 4.90 17.88
C ASP A 85 -2.12 5.26 17.51
N LYS A 86 -1.17 4.38 17.83
CA LYS A 86 0.27 4.62 17.61
C LYS A 86 0.80 4.10 16.28
N GLN A 87 -0.01 3.38 15.52
CA GLN A 87 0.42 2.85 14.23
C GLN A 87 0.33 3.92 13.15
N SER A 88 1.49 4.38 12.68
CA SER A 88 1.61 5.48 11.72
C SER A 88 1.50 5.06 10.25
N LYS A 89 1.56 3.77 9.97
CA LYS A 89 1.44 3.20 8.60
C LYS A 89 0.88 1.79 8.64
N LEU A 90 0.37 1.32 7.50
CA LEU A 90 0.01 -0.09 7.33
C LEU A 90 1.26 -0.98 7.29
N THR A 91 1.20 -2.10 7.98
CA THR A 91 2.25 -3.13 7.94
C THR A 91 1.98 -4.06 6.78
N LEU A 92 2.96 -4.20 5.88
CA LEU A 92 2.87 -5.14 4.76
C LEU A 92 3.05 -6.57 5.25
N MET A 93 2.27 -7.47 4.66
CA MET A 93 2.51 -8.91 4.68
C MET A 93 3.14 -9.32 3.34
N SER A 94 3.79 -10.50 3.31
CA SER A 94 4.35 -11.02 2.06
C SER A 94 3.24 -11.25 1.02
N GLU A 95 3.46 -10.80 -0.20
CA GLU A 95 2.56 -11.07 -1.32
C GLU A 95 2.43 -12.58 -1.61
N SER A 96 3.46 -13.37 -1.30
CA SER A 96 3.44 -14.83 -1.46
C SER A 96 2.35 -15.53 -0.65
N LEU A 97 1.86 -14.92 0.44
CA LEU A 97 0.73 -15.46 1.18
C LEU A 97 -0.55 -15.59 0.34
N ARG A 98 -0.70 -14.81 -0.71
CA ARG A 98 -1.83 -14.94 -1.63
C ARG A 98 -1.70 -16.12 -2.59
N ASN A 99 -0.49 -16.67 -2.77
CA ASN A 99 -0.27 -17.85 -3.61
C ASN A 99 -0.77 -19.13 -2.92
N ASP A 100 -0.59 -19.19 -1.60
CA ASP A 100 -0.86 -20.40 -0.82
C ASP A 100 -2.14 -20.26 0.01
N GLY A 101 -2.55 -19.03 0.32
CA GLY A 101 -3.70 -18.73 1.14
C GLY A 101 -4.98 -18.45 0.35
N ARG A 102 -6.10 -18.48 1.05
CA ARG A 102 -7.43 -18.19 0.50
C ARG A 102 -8.07 -17.02 1.24
N ILE A 103 -8.56 -16.05 0.47
CA ILE A 103 -9.18 -14.84 1.03
C ILE A 103 -10.70 -15.06 1.13
N TRP A 104 -11.24 -14.79 2.32
CA TRP A 104 -12.66 -15.02 2.59
C TRP A 104 -13.27 -14.05 3.61
N VAL A 105 -14.59 -14.02 3.62
CA VAL A 105 -15.45 -13.39 4.64
C VAL A 105 -16.57 -14.35 5.02
N PRO A 106 -17.26 -14.16 6.15
CA PRO A 106 -18.45 -14.97 6.46
C PRO A 106 -19.56 -14.80 5.39
N LYS A 107 -20.31 -15.84 5.12
CA LYS A 107 -21.50 -15.76 4.25
C LYS A 107 -22.67 -15.06 4.94
N LYS A 108 -22.77 -15.15 6.27
CA LYS A 108 -23.87 -14.62 7.08
C LYS A 108 -23.45 -13.31 7.75
N LEU A 109 -24.31 -12.29 7.67
CA LEU A 109 -24.07 -11.01 8.36
C LEU A 109 -24.03 -11.14 9.89
N GLU A 110 -24.75 -12.11 10.45
CA GLU A 110 -24.74 -12.38 11.88
C GLU A 110 -23.36 -12.83 12.35
N ASP A 111 -22.71 -13.69 11.59
CA ASP A 111 -21.33 -14.13 11.86
C ASP A 111 -20.33 -13.00 11.74
N ALA A 112 -20.47 -12.13 10.72
CA ALA A 112 -19.63 -10.96 10.58
C ALA A 112 -19.76 -10.02 11.80
N LYS A 113 -20.99 -9.75 12.25
CA LYS A 113 -21.24 -8.94 13.46
C LYS A 113 -20.68 -9.59 14.73
N ALA A 114 -20.78 -10.92 14.87
CA ALA A 114 -20.25 -11.64 16.00
C ALA A 114 -18.70 -11.57 16.02
N LEU A 115 -18.05 -11.66 14.86
CA LEU A 115 -16.60 -11.48 14.72
C LEU A 115 -16.17 -10.03 15.05
N GLN A 116 -16.92 -9.03 14.59
CA GLN A 116 -16.67 -7.62 14.91
C GLN A 116 -16.84 -7.33 16.41
N ALA A 117 -17.81 -7.95 17.05
CA ALA A 117 -18.04 -7.85 18.49
C ALA A 117 -17.05 -8.66 19.32
N GLY A 118 -16.20 -9.49 18.71
CA GLY A 118 -15.26 -10.37 19.40
C GLY A 118 -15.91 -11.56 20.13
N THR A 119 -17.17 -11.85 19.86
CA THR A 119 -17.91 -12.99 20.46
C THR A 119 -17.70 -14.29 19.70
N LYS A 120 -17.18 -14.22 18.48
CA LYS A 120 -16.75 -15.35 17.65
C LYS A 120 -15.32 -15.15 17.15
N LYS A 121 -14.64 -16.24 16.80
CA LYS A 121 -13.33 -16.24 16.12
C LYS A 121 -13.50 -16.77 14.70
N GLY A 122 -12.54 -16.47 13.81
CA GLY A 122 -12.52 -17.00 12.44
C GLY A 122 -12.54 -18.55 12.41
N SER A 123 -11.86 -19.18 13.37
CA SER A 123 -11.86 -20.64 13.54
C SER A 123 -13.24 -21.25 13.83
N ASP A 124 -14.17 -20.45 14.34
CA ASP A 124 -15.51 -20.91 14.71
C ASP A 124 -16.47 -20.90 13.52
N ILE A 125 -16.02 -20.38 12.37
CA ILE A 125 -16.78 -20.34 11.14
C ILE A 125 -16.42 -21.55 10.28
N PRO A 126 -17.35 -22.51 10.07
CA PRO A 126 -17.10 -23.69 9.27
C PRO A 126 -16.86 -23.30 7.80
N GLU A 127 -16.18 -24.16 7.05
CA GLU A 127 -15.75 -23.83 5.68
C GLU A 127 -16.94 -23.57 4.75
N GLU A 128 -18.03 -24.30 4.91
CA GLU A 128 -19.27 -24.11 4.16
C GLU A 128 -19.92 -22.75 4.38
N ASP A 129 -19.65 -22.08 5.50
CA ASP A 129 -20.14 -20.73 5.81
C ASP A 129 -19.14 -19.60 5.45
N ARG A 130 -18.02 -19.94 4.78
CA ARG A 130 -17.03 -18.99 4.27
C ARG A 130 -17.33 -18.63 2.82
N ASP A 131 -17.33 -17.33 2.51
CA ASP A 131 -17.41 -16.82 1.13
C ASP A 131 -16.01 -16.52 0.61
N TYR A 132 -15.46 -17.39 -0.20
CA TYR A 132 -14.23 -17.18 -0.95
C TYR A 132 -14.52 -16.32 -2.19
N TYR A 133 -14.88 -15.08 -1.95
CA TYR A 133 -15.49 -14.18 -2.92
C TYR A 133 -14.62 -13.88 -4.15
N LEU A 134 -13.29 -13.91 -4.04
CA LEU A 134 -12.40 -13.75 -5.19
C LEU A 134 -12.46 -14.96 -6.12
N GLU A 135 -12.42 -16.16 -5.57
CA GLU A 135 -12.53 -17.41 -6.34
C GLU A 135 -13.89 -17.50 -7.03
N ARG A 136 -14.97 -17.15 -6.33
CA ARG A 136 -16.32 -17.16 -6.87
C ARG A 136 -16.53 -16.13 -8.00
N ARG A 137 -15.95 -14.94 -7.86
CA ARG A 137 -16.11 -13.84 -8.84
C ARG A 137 -15.17 -13.93 -10.02
N TYR A 138 -13.96 -14.44 -9.79
CA TYR A 138 -12.88 -14.46 -10.75
C TYR A 138 -12.26 -15.86 -10.86
N PRO A 139 -13.01 -16.87 -11.31
CA PRO A 139 -12.57 -18.28 -11.25
C PRO A 139 -11.28 -18.56 -12.01
N ALA A 140 -10.94 -17.76 -13.02
CA ALA A 140 -9.70 -17.91 -13.78
C ALA A 140 -8.43 -17.52 -13.01
N PHE A 141 -8.54 -16.63 -12.01
CA PHE A 141 -7.42 -16.07 -11.25
C PHE A 141 -7.52 -16.33 -9.75
N GLY A 142 -8.72 -16.51 -9.23
CA GLY A 142 -8.97 -16.72 -7.80
C GLY A 142 -8.34 -15.62 -6.94
N ASN A 143 -7.56 -16.03 -5.94
CA ASN A 143 -6.85 -15.10 -5.04
C ASN A 143 -5.71 -14.32 -5.73
N LEU A 144 -5.29 -14.73 -6.94
CA LEU A 144 -4.20 -14.11 -7.70
C LEU A 144 -4.66 -13.02 -8.67
N VAL A 145 -5.90 -12.55 -8.56
CA VAL A 145 -6.36 -11.37 -9.31
C VAL A 145 -5.45 -10.16 -9.07
N PRO A 146 -5.38 -9.20 -10.02
CA PRO A 146 -4.61 -7.98 -9.83
C PRO A 146 -4.91 -7.29 -8.49
N ARG A 147 -3.90 -6.64 -7.92
CA ARG A 147 -3.97 -6.04 -6.57
C ARG A 147 -5.13 -5.07 -6.39
N ASP A 148 -5.37 -4.24 -7.39
CA ASP A 148 -6.48 -3.28 -7.37
C ASP A 148 -7.86 -3.96 -7.42
N VAL A 149 -7.98 -5.07 -8.14
CA VAL A 149 -9.20 -5.89 -8.18
C VAL A 149 -9.46 -6.53 -6.82
N ALA A 150 -8.43 -7.14 -6.21
CA ALA A 150 -8.54 -7.74 -4.88
C ALA A 150 -8.94 -6.69 -3.82
N SER A 151 -8.31 -5.52 -3.84
CA SER A 151 -8.59 -4.44 -2.88
C SER A 151 -10.01 -3.88 -3.02
N ARG A 152 -10.48 -3.65 -4.25
CA ARG A 152 -11.86 -3.19 -4.49
C ARG A 152 -12.89 -4.22 -4.06
N ALA A 153 -12.63 -5.49 -4.35
CA ALA A 153 -13.54 -6.58 -3.93
C ALA A 153 -13.58 -6.72 -2.41
N ALA A 154 -12.44 -6.62 -1.71
CA ALA A 154 -12.39 -6.61 -0.26
C ALA A 154 -13.15 -5.43 0.34
N LYS A 155 -12.90 -4.21 -0.19
CA LYS A 155 -13.63 -3.02 0.26
C LYS A 155 -15.14 -3.18 0.09
N GLU A 156 -15.61 -3.66 -1.04
CA GLU A 156 -17.03 -3.92 -1.27
C GLU A 156 -17.63 -4.88 -0.25
N ARG A 157 -16.91 -5.95 0.13
CA ARG A 157 -17.38 -6.85 1.20
C ARG A 157 -17.49 -6.13 2.54
N CYS A 158 -16.50 -5.32 2.88
CA CYS A 158 -16.54 -4.50 4.10
C CYS A 158 -17.69 -3.49 4.09
N ASP A 159 -17.90 -2.80 2.99
CA ASP A 159 -18.97 -1.80 2.83
C ASP A 159 -20.38 -2.45 2.95
N HIS A 160 -20.52 -3.72 2.54
CA HIS A 160 -21.76 -4.49 2.73
C HIS A 160 -21.89 -5.12 4.13
N GLY A 161 -20.96 -4.84 5.05
CA GLY A 161 -21.02 -5.30 6.43
C GLY A 161 -20.43 -6.68 6.70
N PHE A 162 -19.83 -7.33 5.69
CA PHE A 162 -19.18 -8.64 5.83
C PHE A 162 -17.73 -8.56 6.28
N GLY A 163 -17.19 -7.36 6.46
CA GLY A 163 -15.84 -7.17 6.98
C GLY A 163 -15.69 -7.76 8.38
N VAL A 164 -14.48 -8.16 8.70
CA VAL A 164 -14.12 -8.77 9.98
C VAL A 164 -13.26 -7.83 10.81
N ASN A 165 -12.80 -8.29 11.99
CA ASN A 165 -12.14 -7.44 12.98
C ASN A 165 -13.13 -6.43 13.62
N ASN A 166 -12.74 -5.83 14.74
CA ASN A 166 -13.54 -4.86 15.49
C ASN A 166 -13.94 -3.61 14.67
N THR A 167 -13.21 -3.29 13.63
CA THR A 167 -13.50 -2.18 12.72
C THR A 167 -14.42 -2.55 11.58
N GLY A 168 -14.61 -3.83 11.26
CA GLY A 168 -15.30 -4.28 10.04
C GLY A 168 -14.57 -3.95 8.74
N LEU A 169 -13.30 -3.52 8.81
CA LEU A 169 -12.51 -3.07 7.65
C LEU A 169 -11.38 -4.05 7.29
N ALA A 170 -11.59 -5.33 7.53
CA ALA A 170 -10.64 -6.38 7.21
C ALA A 170 -11.35 -7.60 6.59
N VAL A 171 -10.55 -8.49 6.00
CA VAL A 171 -10.96 -9.81 5.51
C VAL A 171 -9.98 -10.85 6.02
N PHE A 172 -10.38 -12.12 6.05
CA PHE A 172 -9.47 -13.20 6.41
C PHE A 172 -8.60 -13.63 5.23
N LEU A 173 -7.42 -14.10 5.56
CA LEU A 173 -6.49 -14.82 4.69
C LEU A 173 -6.01 -16.03 5.48
N ASP A 174 -6.42 -17.23 5.06
CA ASP A 174 -6.05 -18.53 5.64
C ASP A 174 -4.92 -19.19 4.85
#